data_4f88fdcaed3261c558d94a1288ed448d
#
_entry.id   4f88fdcaed3261c558d94a1288ed448d
#
_cell.length_a   1.000
_cell.length_b   1.000
_cell.length_c   1.000
_cell.angle_alpha   90.00
_cell.angle_beta   90.00
_cell.angle_gamma   90.00
#
_symmetry.space_group_name_H-M   'P 1'
#
loop_
_entity.id
_entity.type
_entity.pdbx_description
1 polymer ?
#
loop_
_entity_poly.entity_id
_entity_poly.type
_entity_poly.pdbx_seq_one_letter_code
_entity_poly.pdbx_strand_id
1 'polypeptide(L)'
;NSEQRFLDYKSIASKGETFRRIIEEKTAILDIGGGSIQISLFDKDTLVSTQNLRLGVLRLQELLNHLNAGSTQMERLVDELATAQLDDYKKLYLKDREIKNIIIVDDYLSPWAVRKAHERGDGNAMVDSKAFDQLMEALRTRGTTELAKRMDIAEEKVPLVYISAVLTKRIAELMGAALIWAPGVTLCDGIAYEYAEQNKLLRGEHDFAEDIIACAMNISKRYNGSSKRADTLEHITTTIFDSMKKV
;
A
#
# COMPACT_ATOMS: atom_id res chain seq x y z
N ASN A 1 -7.38 -5.58 7.95
CA ASN A 1 -7.13 -6.61 8.94
C ASN A 1 -5.61 -6.79 9.06
N SER A 2 -5.08 -7.01 10.31
CA SER A 2 -3.61 -7.05 10.54
C SER A 2 -2.95 -8.22 9.82
N GLU A 3 -3.59 -9.37 9.78
CA GLU A 3 -3.10 -10.58 9.11
C GLU A 3 -3.00 -10.40 7.60
N GLN A 4 -4.03 -9.85 6.96
CA GLN A 4 -4.00 -9.51 5.54
C GLN A 4 -2.81 -8.62 5.22
N ARG A 5 -2.56 -7.60 6.03
CA ARG A 5 -1.45 -6.66 5.89
C ARG A 5 -0.09 -7.37 5.87
N PHE A 6 0.07 -8.35 6.75
CA PHE A 6 1.28 -9.17 6.79
C PHE A 6 1.48 -9.95 5.50
N LEU A 7 0.40 -10.54 5.00
CA LEU A 7 0.42 -11.29 3.74
C LEU A 7 0.71 -10.37 2.55
N ASP A 8 0.20 -9.14 2.56
CA ASP A 8 0.53 -8.14 1.53
C ASP A 8 2.03 -7.77 1.57
N TYR A 9 2.64 -7.61 2.76
CA TYR A 9 4.08 -7.40 2.85
C TYR A 9 4.87 -8.61 2.35
N LYS A 10 4.46 -9.82 2.71
CA LYS A 10 5.07 -11.07 2.24
C LYS A 10 4.92 -11.25 0.74
N SER A 11 3.79 -10.82 0.16
CA SER A 11 3.60 -10.84 -1.30
C SER A 11 4.61 -9.95 -2.02
N ILE A 12 4.87 -8.74 -1.49
CA ILE A 12 5.87 -7.83 -2.05
C ILE A 12 7.28 -8.39 -1.85
N ALA A 13 7.57 -8.96 -0.67
CA ALA A 13 8.87 -9.56 -0.34
C ALA A 13 9.20 -10.75 -1.26
N SER A 14 8.21 -11.41 -1.85
CA SER A 14 8.42 -12.45 -2.87
C SER A 14 9.19 -11.95 -4.11
N LYS A 15 9.28 -10.63 -4.30
CA LYS A 15 10.08 -9.99 -5.37
C LYS A 15 11.57 -9.84 -5.01
N GLY A 16 11.98 -10.36 -3.86
CA GLY A 16 13.38 -10.52 -3.46
C GLY A 16 14.18 -9.22 -3.45
N GLU A 17 15.30 -9.19 -4.18
CA GLU A 17 16.24 -8.07 -4.16
C GLU A 17 15.63 -6.71 -4.53
N THR A 18 14.66 -6.67 -5.43
CA THR A 18 13.98 -5.41 -5.79
C THR A 18 13.26 -4.83 -4.59
N PHE A 19 12.54 -5.65 -3.83
CA PHE A 19 11.88 -5.22 -2.60
C PHE A 19 12.90 -4.69 -1.58
N ARG A 20 13.94 -5.46 -1.26
CA ARG A 20 14.98 -5.05 -0.31
C ARG A 20 15.57 -3.69 -0.64
N ARG A 21 16.00 -3.51 -1.89
CA ARG A 21 16.60 -2.25 -2.34
C ARG A 21 15.65 -1.05 -2.17
N ILE A 22 14.36 -1.24 -2.40
CA ILE A 22 13.37 -0.15 -2.31
C ILE A 22 13.10 0.22 -0.86
N ILE A 23 12.96 -0.75 0.06
CA ILE A 23 12.64 -0.47 1.46
C ILE A 23 13.83 0.02 2.30
N GLU A 24 15.08 -0.14 1.84
CA GLU A 24 16.25 0.52 2.43
C GLU A 24 16.12 2.05 2.41
N GLU A 25 15.41 2.57 1.42
CA GLU A 25 15.05 3.98 1.36
C GLU A 25 13.71 4.24 2.04
N LYS A 26 13.39 5.53 2.28
CA LYS A 26 12.07 5.92 2.82
C LYS A 26 10.98 5.59 1.82
N THR A 27 10.21 4.57 2.12
CA THR A 27 9.21 3.98 1.23
C THR A 27 7.85 3.92 1.90
N ALA A 28 6.79 4.20 1.13
CA ALA A 28 5.41 3.95 1.53
C ALA A 28 4.85 2.74 0.77
N ILE A 29 4.23 1.82 1.48
CA ILE A 29 3.41 0.76 0.87
C ILE A 29 1.95 1.20 0.96
N LEU A 30 1.27 1.24 -0.17
CA LEU A 30 -0.15 1.55 -0.31
C LEU A 30 -0.90 0.26 -0.69
N ASP A 31 -1.68 -0.27 0.24
CA ASP A 31 -2.68 -1.30 -0.05
C ASP A 31 -4.01 -0.60 -0.32
N ILE A 32 -4.41 -0.55 -1.59
CA ILE A 32 -5.60 0.18 -2.06
C ILE A 32 -6.74 -0.81 -2.26
N GLY A 33 -7.58 -0.94 -1.24
CA GLY A 33 -8.74 -1.80 -1.27
C GLY A 33 -10.04 -1.11 -1.65
N GLY A 34 -11.13 -1.89 -1.74
CA GLY A 34 -12.45 -1.35 -2.05
C GLY A 34 -13.03 -0.44 -0.96
N GLY A 35 -12.78 -0.73 0.32
CA GLY A 35 -13.32 0.02 1.47
C GLY A 35 -12.38 1.03 2.09
N SER A 36 -11.08 0.86 1.94
CA SER A 36 -10.04 1.67 2.60
C SER A 36 -8.71 1.60 1.87
N ILE A 37 -7.84 2.55 2.16
CA ILE A 37 -6.41 2.50 1.82
C ILE A 37 -5.63 2.30 3.11
N GLN A 38 -4.68 1.37 3.08
CA GLN A 38 -3.71 1.26 4.13
C GLN A 38 -2.38 1.84 3.68
N ILE A 39 -1.81 2.71 4.51
CA ILE A 39 -0.51 3.33 4.26
C ILE A 39 0.47 2.87 5.33
N SER A 40 1.54 2.22 4.90
CA SER A 40 2.62 1.74 5.75
C SER A 40 3.92 2.41 5.36
N LEU A 41 4.59 3.05 6.31
CA LEU A 41 5.83 3.78 6.10
C LEU A 41 7.02 2.94 6.58
N PHE A 42 7.98 2.76 5.70
CA PHE A 42 9.27 2.12 5.98
C PHE A 42 10.39 3.15 5.92
N ASP A 43 11.37 3.00 6.78
CA ASP A 43 12.62 3.77 6.78
C ASP A 43 13.76 2.82 7.18
N LYS A 44 14.75 2.66 6.31
CA LYS A 44 15.88 1.74 6.52
C LYS A 44 15.44 0.33 6.88
N ASP A 45 14.58 -0.24 6.04
CA ASP A 45 14.08 -1.60 6.19
C ASP A 45 13.23 -1.84 7.46
N THR A 46 12.76 -0.80 8.13
CA THR A 46 11.96 -0.91 9.37
C THR A 46 10.61 -0.23 9.22
N LEU A 47 9.55 -0.88 9.66
CA LEU A 47 8.20 -0.33 9.69
C LEU A 47 8.07 0.78 10.75
N VAL A 48 7.89 2.00 10.30
CA VAL A 48 7.77 3.19 11.18
C VAL A 48 6.34 3.39 11.66
N SER A 49 5.38 3.25 10.76
CA SER A 49 3.96 3.40 11.07
C SER A 49 3.08 2.75 10.01
N THR A 50 1.89 2.36 10.41
CA THR A 50 0.87 1.88 9.50
C THR A 50 -0.48 2.43 9.91
N GLN A 51 -1.24 2.94 8.94
CA GLN A 51 -2.52 3.59 9.15
C GLN A 51 -3.52 3.17 8.09
N ASN A 52 -4.77 3.07 8.51
CA ASN A 52 -5.88 2.77 7.61
C ASN A 52 -6.74 4.02 7.44
N LEU A 53 -6.96 4.43 6.18
CA LEU A 53 -7.81 5.57 5.81
C LEU A 53 -9.06 5.04 5.11
N ARG A 54 -10.22 5.63 5.42
CA ARG A 54 -11.50 5.22 4.80
C ARG A 54 -11.67 5.80 3.39
N LEU A 55 -10.67 5.57 2.52
CA LEU A 55 -10.58 6.08 1.16
C LEU A 55 -10.57 4.95 0.11
N GLY A 56 -11.34 3.87 0.35
CA GLY A 56 -11.39 2.75 -0.59
C GLY A 56 -12.09 3.11 -1.89
N VAL A 57 -11.65 2.45 -2.98
CA VAL A 57 -12.06 2.77 -4.35
C VAL A 57 -13.56 2.55 -4.56
N LEU A 58 -14.13 1.43 -4.07
CA LEU A 58 -15.57 1.14 -4.19
C LEU A 58 -16.40 2.10 -3.34
N ARG A 59 -15.91 2.43 -2.14
CA ARG A 59 -16.57 3.41 -1.27
C ARG A 59 -16.67 4.79 -1.93
N LEU A 60 -15.59 5.25 -2.56
CA LEU A 60 -15.58 6.51 -3.26
C LEU A 60 -16.47 6.47 -4.50
N GLN A 61 -16.46 5.37 -5.27
CA GLN A 61 -17.34 5.21 -6.41
C GLN A 61 -18.83 5.28 -5.99
N GLU A 62 -19.20 4.60 -4.92
CA GLU A 62 -20.57 4.64 -4.39
C GLU A 62 -20.96 6.07 -4.02
N LEU A 63 -20.08 6.78 -3.32
CA LEU A 63 -20.32 8.18 -2.95
C LEU A 63 -20.47 9.10 -4.17
N LEU A 64 -19.62 8.93 -5.20
CA LEU A 64 -19.70 9.68 -6.44
C LEU A 64 -21.00 9.40 -7.20
N ASN A 65 -21.47 8.15 -7.19
CA ASN A 65 -22.75 7.78 -7.78
C ASN A 65 -23.93 8.45 -7.03
N HIS A 66 -23.90 8.50 -5.70
CA HIS A 66 -24.91 9.22 -4.92
C HIS A 66 -24.94 10.72 -5.19
N LEU A 67 -23.78 11.31 -5.47
CA LEU A 67 -23.66 12.72 -5.83
C LEU A 67 -24.03 13.02 -7.29
N ASN A 68 -24.36 12.00 -8.08
CA ASN A 68 -24.58 12.09 -9.53
C ASN A 68 -23.39 12.80 -10.25
N ALA A 69 -22.17 12.52 -9.80
CA ALA A 69 -20.97 13.13 -10.33
C ALA A 69 -20.70 12.68 -11.78
N GLY A 70 -20.66 13.64 -12.70
CA GLY A 70 -20.21 13.37 -14.07
C GLY A 70 -18.71 13.06 -14.13
N SER A 71 -18.25 12.43 -15.21
CA SER A 71 -16.84 12.06 -15.41
C SER A 71 -15.87 13.24 -15.25
N THR A 72 -16.26 14.43 -15.68
CA THR A 72 -15.47 15.66 -15.56
C THR A 72 -15.32 16.19 -14.13
N GLN A 73 -16.19 15.78 -13.22
CA GLN A 73 -16.18 16.18 -11.81
C GLN A 73 -15.52 15.11 -10.91
N MET A 74 -15.36 13.90 -11.40
CA MET A 74 -14.89 12.76 -10.63
C MET A 74 -13.53 13.03 -9.98
N GLU A 75 -12.55 13.47 -10.76
CA GLU A 75 -11.20 13.73 -10.24
C GLU A 75 -11.21 14.75 -9.10
N ARG A 76 -11.90 15.88 -9.32
CA ARG A 76 -11.98 16.94 -8.30
C ARG A 76 -12.66 16.46 -7.02
N LEU A 77 -13.77 15.74 -7.14
CA LEU A 77 -14.49 15.24 -5.97
C LEU A 77 -13.70 14.18 -5.21
N VAL A 78 -13.00 13.27 -5.91
CA VAL A 78 -12.10 12.31 -5.25
C VAL A 78 -10.99 13.04 -4.50
N ASP A 79 -10.37 14.05 -5.12
CA ASP A 79 -9.33 14.86 -4.49
C ASP A 79 -9.86 15.61 -3.24
N GLU A 80 -11.02 16.24 -3.33
CA GLU A 80 -11.67 16.94 -2.20
C GLU A 80 -11.98 15.97 -1.04
N LEU A 81 -12.56 14.79 -1.36
CA LEU A 81 -12.90 13.78 -0.36
C LEU A 81 -11.66 13.17 0.31
N ALA A 82 -10.59 13.02 -0.45
CA ALA A 82 -9.33 12.47 0.05
C ALA A 82 -8.56 13.50 0.89
N THR A 83 -8.58 14.78 0.52
CA THR A 83 -7.73 15.84 1.09
C THR A 83 -7.84 15.91 2.61
N ALA A 84 -9.06 15.92 3.17
CA ALA A 84 -9.24 16.04 4.61
C ALA A 84 -8.55 14.92 5.39
N GLN A 85 -8.73 13.66 4.97
CA GLN A 85 -8.10 12.51 5.63
C GLN A 85 -6.58 12.46 5.40
N LEU A 86 -6.12 12.87 4.21
CA LEU A 86 -4.71 12.93 3.88
C LEU A 86 -3.98 14.06 4.61
N ASP A 87 -4.62 15.21 4.83
CA ASP A 87 -4.06 16.30 5.63
C ASP A 87 -3.88 15.90 7.10
N ASP A 88 -4.86 15.21 7.67
CA ASP A 88 -4.74 14.65 9.02
C ASP A 88 -3.65 13.58 9.09
N TYR A 89 -3.57 12.70 8.08
CA TYR A 89 -2.50 11.72 7.96
C TYR A 89 -1.12 12.39 7.90
N LYS A 90 -0.98 13.45 7.09
CA LYS A 90 0.28 14.22 6.99
C LYS A 90 0.69 14.77 8.34
N LYS A 91 -0.21 15.47 9.03
CA LYS A 91 0.08 16.10 10.34
C LYS A 91 0.46 15.08 11.41
N LEU A 92 -0.26 13.96 11.47
CA LEU A 92 -0.12 13.01 12.57
C LEU A 92 0.96 11.95 12.34
N TYR A 93 1.14 11.49 11.11
CA TYR A 93 1.93 10.30 10.80
C TYR A 93 3.10 10.57 9.87
N LEU A 94 2.89 11.22 8.74
CA LEU A 94 3.96 11.54 7.80
C LEU A 94 4.88 12.61 8.36
N LYS A 95 4.33 13.71 8.88
CA LYS A 95 5.06 14.88 9.39
C LYS A 95 5.97 15.46 8.30
N ASP A 96 7.25 15.67 8.63
CA ASP A 96 8.26 16.24 7.73
C ASP A 96 9.08 15.17 6.98
N ARG A 97 8.55 13.92 6.92
CA ARG A 97 9.22 12.85 6.17
C ARG A 97 8.96 13.00 4.68
N GLU A 98 10.02 13.06 3.91
CA GLU A 98 9.97 12.87 2.47
C GLU A 98 10.06 11.38 2.16
N ILE A 99 9.14 10.89 1.38
CA ILE A 99 9.09 9.50 0.92
C ILE A 99 9.62 9.45 -0.51
N LYS A 100 10.60 8.62 -0.77
CA LYS A 100 11.21 8.51 -2.11
C LYS A 100 10.40 7.61 -3.02
N ASN A 101 9.94 6.48 -2.48
CA ASN A 101 9.32 5.41 -3.24
C ASN A 101 7.94 5.09 -2.71
N ILE A 102 7.03 4.75 -3.60
CA ILE A 102 5.72 4.18 -3.29
C ILE A 102 5.64 2.79 -3.90
N ILE A 103 5.22 1.81 -3.10
CA ILE A 103 4.86 0.48 -3.56
C ILE A 103 3.33 0.38 -3.51
N ILE A 104 2.70 -0.03 -4.61
CA ILE A 104 1.25 -0.20 -4.68
C ILE A 104 0.90 -1.67 -4.71
N VAL A 105 -0.01 -2.08 -3.83
CA VAL A 105 -0.70 -3.36 -3.87
C VAL A 105 -2.17 -3.07 -4.13
N ASP A 106 -2.66 -3.39 -5.30
CA ASP A 106 -4.06 -3.18 -5.67
C ASP A 106 -4.48 -4.05 -6.86
N ASP A 107 -5.78 -4.15 -7.05
CA ASP A 107 -6.39 -4.85 -8.19
C ASP A 107 -6.73 -3.90 -9.37
N TYR A 108 -6.34 -2.63 -9.28
CA TYR A 108 -6.78 -1.58 -10.21
C TYR A 108 -5.64 -1.04 -11.08
N LEU A 109 -4.59 -0.48 -10.48
CA LEU A 109 -3.44 0.10 -11.18
C LEU A 109 -2.33 -0.92 -11.47
N SER A 110 -2.13 -1.87 -10.57
CA SER A 110 -1.07 -2.88 -10.71
C SER A 110 -1.14 -3.65 -12.02
N PRO A 111 -2.33 -4.10 -12.51
CA PRO A 111 -2.42 -4.78 -13.81
C PRO A 111 -1.95 -3.91 -14.99
N TRP A 112 -2.27 -2.59 -14.95
CA TRP A 112 -1.80 -1.66 -15.97
C TRP A 112 -0.28 -1.47 -15.92
N ALA A 113 0.31 -1.30 -14.73
CA ALA A 113 1.74 -1.09 -14.57
C ALA A 113 2.54 -2.33 -15.01
N VAL A 114 2.09 -3.53 -14.65
CA VAL A 114 2.70 -4.80 -15.09
C VAL A 114 2.66 -4.92 -16.60
N ARG A 115 1.53 -4.62 -17.24
CA ARG A 115 1.44 -4.64 -18.70
C ARG A 115 2.41 -3.65 -19.34
N LYS A 116 2.50 -2.43 -18.80
CA LYS A 116 3.44 -1.42 -19.30
C LYS A 116 4.89 -1.87 -19.17
N ALA A 117 5.24 -2.57 -18.10
CA ALA A 117 6.55 -3.17 -17.94
C ALA A 117 6.83 -4.25 -19.01
N HIS A 118 5.85 -5.11 -19.27
CA HIS A 118 5.95 -6.09 -20.35
C HIS A 118 6.13 -5.44 -21.73
N GLU A 119 5.38 -4.41 -22.04
CA GLU A 119 5.51 -3.66 -23.31
C GLU A 119 6.90 -3.04 -23.48
N ARG A 120 7.54 -2.61 -22.39
CA ARG A 120 8.91 -2.08 -22.39
C ARG A 120 10.00 -3.16 -22.38
N GLY A 121 9.65 -4.39 -22.02
CA GLY A 121 10.60 -5.52 -21.92
C GLY A 121 11.54 -5.43 -20.71
N ASP A 122 11.23 -4.59 -19.71
CA ASP A 122 12.08 -4.38 -18.52
C ASP A 122 11.73 -5.28 -17.32
N GLY A 123 10.61 -5.97 -17.36
CA GLY A 123 10.14 -6.86 -16.30
C GLY A 123 9.82 -6.18 -14.97
N ASN A 124 10.17 -4.90 -14.82
CA ASN A 124 9.94 -4.11 -13.61
C ASN A 124 8.73 -3.20 -13.80
N ALA A 125 7.68 -3.41 -13.04
CA ALA A 125 6.49 -2.58 -13.06
C ALA A 125 6.69 -1.24 -12.32
N MET A 126 7.81 -0.58 -12.60
CA MET A 126 8.10 0.76 -12.11
C MET A 126 7.51 1.81 -13.03
N VAL A 127 6.85 2.78 -12.43
CA VAL A 127 6.16 3.87 -13.14
C VAL A 127 6.76 5.19 -12.68
N ASP A 128 7.36 5.91 -13.61
CA ASP A 128 7.82 7.27 -13.37
C ASP A 128 6.67 8.29 -13.50
N SER A 129 6.90 9.52 -13.06
CA SER A 129 5.91 10.59 -13.10
C SER A 129 5.38 10.82 -14.52
N LYS A 130 6.22 10.71 -15.55
CA LYS A 130 5.83 10.92 -16.95
C LYS A 130 4.85 9.85 -17.44
N ALA A 131 5.13 8.57 -17.15
CA ALA A 131 4.24 7.48 -17.52
C ALA A 131 2.90 7.57 -16.74
N PHE A 132 2.96 8.02 -15.49
CA PHE A 132 1.77 8.24 -14.68
C PHE A 132 0.91 9.40 -15.20
N ASP A 133 1.54 10.52 -15.57
CA ASP A 133 0.83 11.65 -16.17
C ASP A 133 0.17 11.28 -17.51
N GLN A 134 0.80 10.44 -18.32
CA GLN A 134 0.21 9.90 -19.54
C GLN A 134 -1.03 9.03 -19.26
N LEU A 135 -0.99 8.24 -18.19
CA LEU A 135 -2.16 7.48 -17.75
C LEU A 135 -3.30 8.42 -17.34
N MET A 136 -3.00 9.41 -16.50
CA MET A 136 -4.02 10.39 -16.05
C MET A 136 -4.64 11.13 -17.21
N GLU A 137 -3.85 11.57 -18.18
CA GLU A 137 -4.35 12.24 -19.39
C GLU A 137 -5.24 11.30 -20.23
N ALA A 138 -4.84 10.03 -20.37
CA ALA A 138 -5.66 9.06 -21.07
C ALA A 138 -7.01 8.82 -20.36
N LEU A 139 -7.00 8.72 -19.02
CA LEU A 139 -8.21 8.55 -18.20
C LEU A 139 -9.16 9.75 -18.29
N ARG A 140 -8.65 10.97 -18.49
CA ARG A 140 -9.45 12.20 -18.64
C ARG A 140 -10.06 12.34 -20.02
N THR A 141 -9.31 11.97 -21.07
CA THR A 141 -9.63 12.36 -22.45
C THR A 141 -10.27 11.26 -23.28
N ARG A 142 -10.12 9.99 -22.87
CA ARG A 142 -10.61 8.86 -23.66
C ARG A 142 -11.92 8.31 -23.11
N GLY A 143 -12.72 7.74 -24.00
CA GLY A 143 -13.96 7.07 -23.62
C GLY A 143 -13.72 5.76 -22.88
N THR A 144 -14.67 5.39 -22.02
CA THR A 144 -14.60 4.18 -21.19
C THR A 144 -14.37 2.91 -22.00
N THR A 145 -15.07 2.72 -23.11
CA THR A 145 -14.91 1.57 -24.01
C THR A 145 -13.51 1.47 -24.61
N GLU A 146 -12.89 2.60 -25.00
CA GLU A 146 -11.52 2.61 -25.52
C GLU A 146 -10.52 2.24 -24.42
N LEU A 147 -10.67 2.83 -23.23
CA LEU A 147 -9.83 2.54 -22.07
C LEU A 147 -9.92 1.07 -21.66
N ALA A 148 -11.14 0.52 -21.59
CA ALA A 148 -11.37 -0.88 -21.28
C ALA A 148 -10.61 -1.82 -22.22
N LYS A 149 -10.71 -1.57 -23.54
CA LYS A 149 -9.95 -2.35 -24.55
C LYS A 149 -8.44 -2.20 -24.40
N ARG A 150 -7.94 -0.99 -24.15
CA ARG A 150 -6.49 -0.75 -23.99
C ARG A 150 -5.92 -1.35 -22.74
N MET A 151 -6.70 -1.39 -21.66
CA MET A 151 -6.30 -1.95 -20.37
C MET A 151 -6.63 -3.44 -20.26
N ASP A 152 -7.42 -3.99 -21.21
CA ASP A 152 -7.92 -5.37 -21.20
C ASP A 152 -8.67 -5.69 -19.90
N ILE A 153 -9.59 -4.81 -19.56
CA ILE A 153 -10.46 -4.91 -18.39
C ILE A 153 -11.93 -4.70 -18.82
N ALA A 154 -12.85 -5.11 -17.98
CA ALA A 154 -14.26 -4.81 -18.18
C ALA A 154 -14.54 -3.29 -18.05
N GLU A 155 -15.50 -2.77 -18.82
CA GLU A 155 -15.80 -1.34 -18.84
C GLU A 155 -16.19 -0.78 -17.47
N GLU A 156 -16.90 -1.55 -16.67
CA GLU A 156 -17.30 -1.18 -15.30
C GLU A 156 -16.11 -1.02 -14.33
N LYS A 157 -14.94 -1.54 -14.68
CA LYS A 157 -13.72 -1.35 -13.88
C LYS A 157 -12.97 -0.05 -14.19
N VAL A 158 -13.23 0.58 -15.33
CA VAL A 158 -12.51 1.81 -15.72
C VAL A 158 -12.67 2.95 -14.71
N PRO A 159 -13.87 3.23 -14.15
CA PRO A 159 -14.02 4.24 -13.11
C PRO A 159 -13.22 3.91 -11.85
N LEU A 160 -13.09 2.62 -11.48
CA LEU A 160 -12.30 2.18 -10.33
C LEU A 160 -10.82 2.42 -10.54
N VAL A 161 -10.31 2.13 -11.74
CA VAL A 161 -8.92 2.45 -12.13
C VAL A 161 -8.68 3.96 -12.04
N TYR A 162 -9.63 4.77 -12.51
CA TYR A 162 -9.50 6.22 -12.44
C TYR A 162 -9.45 6.72 -10.98
N ILE A 163 -10.35 6.26 -10.12
CA ILE A 163 -10.35 6.62 -8.69
C ILE A 163 -9.03 6.21 -8.03
N SER A 164 -8.56 4.98 -8.27
CA SER A 164 -7.27 4.50 -7.75
C SER A 164 -6.11 5.36 -8.23
N ALA A 165 -6.11 5.77 -9.51
CA ALA A 165 -5.08 6.64 -10.08
C ALA A 165 -5.08 8.03 -9.44
N VAL A 166 -6.25 8.65 -9.24
CA VAL A 166 -6.37 9.95 -8.57
C VAL A 166 -5.86 9.89 -7.14
N LEU A 167 -6.26 8.86 -6.38
CA LEU A 167 -5.80 8.64 -5.00
C LEU A 167 -4.29 8.45 -4.94
N THR A 168 -3.74 7.60 -5.80
CA THR A 168 -2.30 7.35 -5.88
C THR A 168 -1.53 8.62 -6.20
N LYS A 169 -2.00 9.39 -7.20
CA LYS A 169 -1.40 10.67 -7.56
C LYS A 169 -1.37 11.62 -6.37
N ARG A 170 -2.51 11.79 -5.69
CA ARG A 170 -2.62 12.69 -4.55
C ARG A 170 -1.72 12.28 -3.39
N ILE A 171 -1.62 10.98 -3.10
CA ILE A 171 -0.73 10.46 -2.06
C ILE A 171 0.73 10.65 -2.46
N ALA A 172 1.10 10.40 -3.71
CA ALA A 172 2.46 10.59 -4.20
C ALA A 172 2.90 12.07 -4.11
N GLU A 173 2.04 13.00 -4.51
CA GLU A 173 2.27 14.44 -4.36
C GLU A 173 2.42 14.86 -2.89
N LEU A 174 1.56 14.36 -2.00
CA LEU A 174 1.62 14.62 -0.56
C LEU A 174 2.93 14.18 0.06
N MET A 175 3.48 13.06 -0.42
CA MET A 175 4.69 12.41 0.08
C MET A 175 5.97 12.91 -0.59
N GLY A 176 5.86 13.59 -1.74
CA GLY A 176 7.01 13.99 -2.57
C GLY A 176 7.67 12.79 -3.27
N ALA A 177 6.93 11.70 -3.49
CA ALA A 177 7.49 10.48 -4.08
C ALA A 177 7.69 10.61 -5.58
N ALA A 178 8.87 10.22 -6.05
CA ALA A 178 9.25 10.27 -7.46
C ALA A 178 9.07 8.95 -8.20
N LEU A 179 9.07 7.83 -7.48
CA LEU A 179 8.98 6.49 -8.03
C LEU A 179 7.77 5.74 -7.47
N ILE A 180 7.00 5.15 -8.35
CA ILE A 180 5.90 4.24 -8.02
C ILE A 180 6.27 2.85 -8.55
N TRP A 181 6.22 1.84 -7.68
CA TRP A 181 6.38 0.45 -8.04
C TRP A 181 5.10 -0.32 -7.79
N ALA A 182 4.57 -0.95 -8.80
CA ALA A 182 3.38 -1.79 -8.72
C ALA A 182 3.74 -3.25 -9.10
N PRO A 183 4.28 -4.05 -8.16
CA PRO A 183 4.87 -5.36 -8.46
C PRO A 183 3.89 -6.39 -9.02
N GLY A 184 2.60 -6.09 -9.07
CA GLY A 184 1.57 -7.00 -9.56
C GLY A 184 1.42 -8.24 -8.70
N VAL A 185 1.57 -8.08 -7.39
CA VAL A 185 1.37 -9.14 -6.40
C VAL A 185 -0.03 -9.09 -5.83
N THR A 186 -0.48 -10.24 -5.36
CA THR A 186 -1.78 -10.45 -4.75
C THR A 186 -1.65 -11.03 -3.35
N LEU A 187 -2.74 -11.02 -2.60
CA LEU A 187 -2.81 -11.71 -1.31
C LEU A 187 -2.44 -13.20 -1.42
N CYS A 188 -2.79 -13.84 -2.55
CA CYS A 188 -2.44 -15.26 -2.79
C CYS A 188 -0.92 -15.48 -2.85
N ASP A 189 -0.16 -14.53 -3.41
CA ASP A 189 1.30 -14.61 -3.43
C ASP A 189 1.87 -14.54 -2.01
N GLY A 190 1.28 -13.71 -1.15
CA GLY A 190 1.64 -13.63 0.27
C GLY A 190 1.37 -14.93 1.04
N ILE A 191 0.23 -15.55 0.80
CA ILE A 191 -0.13 -16.86 1.39
C ILE A 191 0.87 -17.93 0.92
N ALA A 192 1.19 -17.96 -0.38
CA ALA A 192 2.13 -18.92 -0.94
C ALA A 192 3.55 -18.70 -0.36
N TYR A 193 3.99 -17.44 -0.23
CA TYR A 193 5.26 -17.09 0.39
C TYR A 193 5.33 -17.56 1.86
N GLU A 194 4.30 -17.26 2.66
CA GLU A 194 4.23 -17.67 4.04
C GLU A 194 4.26 -19.20 4.20
N TYR A 195 3.49 -19.91 3.39
CA TYR A 195 3.51 -21.36 3.37
C TYR A 195 4.91 -21.93 3.06
N ALA A 196 5.58 -21.37 2.04
CA ALA A 196 6.91 -21.78 1.67
C ALA A 196 7.96 -21.51 2.77
N GLU A 197 7.86 -20.36 3.44
CA GLU A 197 8.70 -19.99 4.58
C GLU A 197 8.49 -20.94 5.78
N GLN A 198 7.25 -21.20 6.16
CA GLN A 198 6.90 -22.09 7.28
C GLN A 198 7.38 -23.53 7.02
N ASN A 199 7.33 -23.99 5.78
CA ASN A 199 7.81 -25.32 5.36
C ASN A 199 9.31 -25.36 5.01
N LYS A 200 10.06 -24.27 5.26
CA LYS A 200 11.50 -24.15 4.98
C LYS A 200 11.87 -24.40 3.52
N LEU A 201 10.94 -24.14 2.59
CA LEU A 201 11.16 -24.21 1.15
C LEU A 201 11.87 -22.97 0.63
N LEU A 202 11.76 -21.86 1.35
CA LEU A 202 12.53 -20.63 1.15
C LEU A 202 12.99 -20.07 2.49
N ARG A 203 14.03 -19.25 2.47
CA ARG A 203 14.47 -18.47 3.63
C ARG A 203 13.90 -17.05 3.48
N GLY A 204 13.12 -16.62 4.48
CA GLY A 204 12.68 -15.23 4.58
C GLY A 204 13.90 -14.28 4.64
N GLU A 205 13.87 -13.24 3.85
CA GLU A 205 14.98 -12.28 3.77
C GLU A 205 14.72 -11.03 4.63
N HIS A 206 13.48 -10.86 5.09
CA HIS A 206 13.04 -9.73 5.93
C HIS A 206 12.35 -10.22 7.20
N ASP A 207 12.66 -9.62 8.34
CA ASP A 207 12.06 -9.99 9.62
C ASP A 207 10.80 -9.15 9.90
N PHE A 208 9.67 -9.65 9.44
CA PHE A 208 8.37 -9.02 9.68
C PHE A 208 7.95 -9.04 11.15
N ALA A 209 8.52 -9.91 12.01
CA ALA A 209 8.22 -9.92 13.44
C ALA A 209 8.87 -8.71 14.12
N GLU A 210 10.09 -8.36 13.74
CA GLU A 210 10.74 -7.14 14.22
C GLU A 210 9.98 -5.88 13.81
N ASP A 211 9.35 -5.86 12.63
CA ASP A 211 8.49 -4.76 12.20
C ASP A 211 7.30 -4.52 13.12
N ILE A 212 6.67 -5.60 13.61
CA ILE A 212 5.56 -5.47 14.57
C ILE A 212 6.04 -4.80 15.84
N ILE A 213 7.18 -5.26 16.36
CA ILE A 213 7.78 -4.73 17.58
C ILE A 213 8.15 -3.26 17.40
N ALA A 214 8.82 -2.92 16.29
CA ALA A 214 9.19 -1.54 15.97
C ALA A 214 7.97 -0.63 15.85
N CYS A 215 6.90 -1.09 15.18
CA CYS A 215 5.65 -0.34 15.06
C CYS A 215 4.98 -0.15 16.44
N ALA A 216 4.91 -1.19 17.27
CA ALA A 216 4.37 -1.12 18.63
C ALA A 216 5.15 -0.14 19.51
N MET A 217 6.49 -0.17 19.44
CA MET A 217 7.34 0.78 20.14
C MET A 217 7.14 2.22 19.70
N ASN A 218 6.96 2.45 18.39
CA ASN A 218 6.67 3.78 17.85
C ASN A 218 5.31 4.31 18.33
N ILE A 219 4.29 3.45 18.42
CA ILE A 219 2.98 3.79 18.99
C ILE A 219 3.14 4.11 20.48
N SER A 220 3.85 3.27 21.23
CA SER A 220 4.12 3.49 22.66
C SER A 220 4.79 4.85 22.91
N LYS A 221 5.84 5.18 22.16
CA LYS A 221 6.51 6.48 22.26
C LYS A 221 5.57 7.66 21.96
N ARG A 222 4.71 7.52 20.96
CA ARG A 222 3.76 8.57 20.58
C ARG A 222 2.77 8.89 21.69
N TYR A 223 2.32 7.87 22.42
CA TYR A 223 1.32 8.00 23.47
C TYR A 223 1.90 7.98 24.89
N ASN A 224 3.22 8.22 25.03
CA ASN A 224 3.95 8.21 26.30
C ASN A 224 3.75 6.89 27.09
N GLY A 225 3.78 5.76 26.39
CA GLY A 225 3.69 4.43 27.00
C GLY A 225 4.88 4.16 27.92
N SER A 226 4.63 3.35 28.95
CA SER A 226 5.68 2.93 29.91
C SER A 226 6.42 1.70 29.40
N SER A 227 7.69 1.84 29.01
CA SER A 227 8.55 0.72 28.64
C SER A 227 8.68 -0.30 29.78
N LYS A 228 8.88 0.17 31.02
CA LYS A 228 8.99 -0.69 32.19
C LYS A 228 7.75 -1.59 32.39
N ARG A 229 6.55 -1.05 32.11
CA ARG A 229 5.31 -1.84 32.19
C ARG A 229 5.22 -2.85 31.05
N ALA A 230 5.65 -2.47 29.85
CA ALA A 230 5.71 -3.38 28.70
C ALA A 230 6.65 -4.55 28.97
N ASP A 231 7.87 -4.29 29.43
CA ASP A 231 8.87 -5.32 29.78
C ASP A 231 8.34 -6.28 30.87
N THR A 232 7.64 -5.72 31.87
CA THR A 232 7.02 -6.53 32.92
C THR A 232 5.93 -7.44 32.38
N LEU A 233 5.05 -6.93 31.52
CA LEU A 233 3.98 -7.71 30.89
C LEU A 233 4.55 -8.78 29.96
N GLU A 234 5.55 -8.46 29.18
CA GLU A 234 6.25 -9.41 28.32
C GLU A 234 6.83 -10.57 29.14
N HIS A 235 7.57 -10.26 30.22
CA HIS A 235 8.13 -11.28 31.11
C HIS A 235 7.06 -12.18 31.71
N ILE A 236 5.96 -11.61 32.21
CA ILE A 236 4.86 -12.38 32.78
C ILE A 236 4.20 -13.29 31.76
N THR A 237 3.86 -12.75 30.60
CA THR A 237 3.17 -13.51 29.55
C THR A 237 4.05 -14.62 28.97
N THR A 238 5.32 -14.36 28.76
CA THR A 238 6.29 -15.36 28.30
C THR A 238 6.46 -16.48 29.34
N THR A 239 6.57 -16.12 30.62
CA THR A 239 6.67 -17.11 31.71
C THR A 239 5.44 -18.01 31.79
N ILE A 240 4.24 -17.46 31.68
CA ILE A 240 2.99 -18.21 31.64
C ILE A 240 2.98 -19.16 30.44
N PHE A 241 3.28 -18.64 29.24
CA PHE A 241 3.28 -19.42 28.01
C PHE A 241 4.27 -20.57 28.04
N ASP A 242 5.49 -20.34 28.51
CA ASP A 242 6.51 -21.39 28.62
C ASP A 242 6.17 -22.44 29.68
N SER A 243 5.47 -22.06 30.76
CA SER A 243 4.99 -23.01 31.76
C SER A 243 3.89 -23.92 31.20
N MET A 244 3.02 -23.40 30.32
CA MET A 244 1.96 -24.17 29.66
C MET A 244 2.49 -25.18 28.62
N LYS A 245 3.63 -24.88 27.97
CA LYS A 245 4.27 -25.81 27.02
C LYS A 245 4.87 -27.06 27.67
N LYS A 246 5.06 -27.03 28.97
CA LYS A 246 5.67 -28.14 29.73
C LYS A 246 4.64 -29.14 30.30
N VAL A 247 3.36 -28.89 30.03
CA VAL A 247 2.24 -29.78 30.36
C VAL A 247 1.78 -30.49 29.09
#